data_4cc6e5a4c9d5e931df5f833eb89704cc
#
_entry.id   4cc6e5a4c9d5e931df5f833eb89704cc
#
_cell.length_a   1.000
_cell.length_b   1.000
_cell.length_c   1.000
_cell.angle_alpha   90.00
_cell.angle_beta   90.00
_cell.angle_gamma   90.00
#
_symmetry.space_group_name_H-M   'P 1'
#
loop_
_entity.id
_entity.type
_entity.pdbx_description
1 polymer ?
#
loop_
_entity_poly.entity_id
_entity_poly.type
_entity_poly.pdbx_seq_one_letter_code
_entity_poly.pdbx_strand_id
1 'polypeptide(L)'
;HLYPDEHFYIITEPIEGISKNLPTLRDFNNCLYIKEDAGKLLVGLFEPNAKAAFRNQDRIPEDFSFGEFQENFEHFEPYLSAATKRIPSLAKVGIRKFFSGPESFTTDTNCLLGEAPEVKNFFVCCGFNSIGIVTAGGAGRITADWMSKGFVQEDLFSLDIRSFEKFHSS
;
A
#
# COMPACT_ATOMS: atom_id res chain seq x y z
N HIS A 1 8.83 -5.64 12.23
CA HIS A 1 8.21 -6.68 11.40
C HIS A 1 7.44 -6.10 10.22
N LEU A 2 7.97 -5.04 9.61
CA LEU A 2 7.51 -4.51 8.33
C LEU A 2 8.46 -4.96 7.23
N TYR A 3 7.89 -5.39 6.11
CA TYR A 3 8.65 -5.73 4.91
C TYR A 3 8.36 -4.68 3.84
N PRO A 4 9.39 -4.03 3.29
CA PRO A 4 9.22 -3.16 2.14
C PRO A 4 9.15 -4.00 0.86
N ASP A 5 8.05 -3.90 0.14
CA ASP A 5 7.88 -4.48 -1.18
C ASP A 5 7.83 -3.38 -2.25
N GLU A 6 8.24 -3.71 -3.48
CA GLU A 6 8.09 -2.81 -4.61
C GLU A 6 6.60 -2.70 -4.96
N HIS A 7 6.07 -1.49 -4.97
CA HIS A 7 4.69 -1.24 -5.36
C HIS A 7 4.63 -0.45 -6.65
N PHE A 8 3.79 -0.90 -7.59
CA PHE A 8 3.76 -0.39 -8.96
C PHE A 8 2.43 0.26 -9.30
N TYR A 9 2.50 1.39 -10.00
CA TYR A 9 1.36 1.96 -10.70
C TYR A 9 1.82 2.78 -11.90
N ILE A 10 0.93 2.93 -12.87
CA ILE A 10 1.09 3.84 -13.99
C ILE A 10 0.09 4.99 -13.91
N ILE A 11 0.46 6.12 -14.50
CA ILE A 11 -0.44 7.22 -14.82
C ILE A 11 -0.49 7.33 -16.35
N THR A 12 -1.71 7.30 -16.89
CA THR A 12 -1.88 7.43 -18.35
C THR A 12 -1.71 8.87 -18.82
N GLU A 13 -1.57 9.07 -20.12
CA GLU A 13 -1.88 10.37 -20.73
C GLU A 13 -3.38 10.68 -20.57
N PRO A 14 -3.82 11.92 -20.76
CA PRO A 14 -5.23 12.30 -20.65
C PRO A 14 -6.12 11.47 -21.59
N ILE A 15 -7.29 11.09 -21.08
CA ILE A 15 -8.29 10.31 -21.82
C ILE A 15 -9.50 11.21 -22.09
N GLU A 16 -9.80 11.43 -23.37
CA GLU A 16 -10.95 12.23 -23.78
C GLU A 16 -12.27 11.62 -23.27
N GLY A 17 -13.15 12.46 -22.74
CA GLY A 17 -14.48 12.07 -22.28
C GLY A 17 -14.50 11.38 -20.89
N ILE A 18 -13.38 11.27 -20.19
CA ILE A 18 -13.37 10.69 -18.86
C ILE A 18 -14.03 11.65 -17.84
N SER A 19 -14.93 11.12 -17.02
CA SER A 19 -15.55 11.92 -15.96
C SER A 19 -14.61 12.08 -14.77
N LYS A 20 -14.48 13.30 -14.26
CA LYS A 20 -13.66 13.63 -13.08
C LYS A 20 -14.21 13.07 -11.76
N ASN A 21 -15.44 12.56 -11.77
CA ASN A 21 -16.11 12.06 -10.57
C ASN A 21 -16.27 10.54 -10.57
N LEU A 22 -15.41 9.82 -11.30
CA LEU A 22 -15.44 8.37 -11.28
C LEU A 22 -15.03 7.83 -9.92
N PRO A 23 -15.77 6.86 -9.37
CA PRO A 23 -15.33 6.17 -8.17
C PRO A 23 -14.07 5.35 -8.46
N THR A 24 -13.26 5.13 -7.43
CA THR A 24 -12.12 4.19 -7.53
C THR A 24 -12.67 2.78 -7.78
N LEU A 25 -12.16 2.15 -8.81
CA LEU A 25 -12.48 0.75 -9.15
C LEU A 25 -11.45 -0.17 -8.50
N ARG A 26 -11.92 -1.23 -7.84
CA ARG A 26 -11.09 -2.35 -7.37
C ARG A 26 -11.51 -3.61 -8.10
N ASP A 27 -10.56 -4.26 -8.74
CA ASP A 27 -10.74 -5.57 -9.39
C ASP A 27 -9.87 -6.60 -8.66
N PHE A 28 -10.47 -7.26 -7.67
CA PHE A 28 -9.75 -8.22 -6.81
C PHE A 28 -9.28 -9.45 -7.59
N ASN A 29 -10.04 -9.89 -8.60
CA ASN A 29 -9.67 -11.07 -9.38
C ASN A 29 -8.43 -10.85 -10.25
N ASN A 30 -8.21 -9.60 -10.68
CA ASN A 30 -7.06 -9.21 -11.50
C ASN A 30 -6.03 -8.39 -10.70
N CYS A 31 -6.18 -8.30 -9.38
CA CYS A 31 -5.27 -7.58 -8.48
C CYS A 31 -5.07 -6.10 -8.85
N LEU A 32 -6.11 -5.44 -9.38
CA LEU A 32 -6.04 -4.07 -9.88
C LEU A 32 -6.78 -3.07 -9.01
N TYR A 33 -6.27 -1.86 -8.95
CA TYR A 33 -7.06 -0.68 -8.60
C TYR A 33 -6.88 0.40 -9.67
N ILE A 34 -7.95 1.10 -9.98
CA ILE A 34 -7.97 2.13 -11.01
C ILE A 34 -8.67 3.35 -10.45
N LYS A 35 -8.01 4.49 -10.55
CA LYS A 35 -8.50 5.77 -10.03
C LYS A 35 -8.40 6.83 -11.10
N GLU A 36 -9.44 7.66 -11.21
CA GLU A 36 -9.37 8.89 -12.00
C GLU A 36 -8.40 9.90 -11.34
N ASP A 37 -7.58 10.55 -12.13
CA ASP A 37 -6.59 11.54 -11.72
C ASP A 37 -6.47 12.68 -12.73
N ALA A 38 -7.27 13.73 -12.55
CA ALA A 38 -7.27 14.94 -13.39
C ALA A 38 -7.36 14.65 -14.90
N GLY A 39 -8.33 13.84 -15.30
CA GLY A 39 -8.57 13.47 -16.71
C GLY A 39 -7.69 12.32 -17.20
N LYS A 40 -6.92 11.70 -16.31
CA LYS A 40 -6.07 10.54 -16.56
C LYS A 40 -6.56 9.37 -15.71
N LEU A 41 -6.01 8.18 -15.94
CA LEU A 41 -6.19 7.04 -15.05
C LEU A 41 -4.87 6.68 -14.37
N LEU A 42 -4.93 6.52 -13.07
CA LEU A 42 -3.93 5.81 -12.30
C LEU A 42 -4.35 4.35 -12.23
N VAL A 43 -3.48 3.45 -12.69
CA VAL A 43 -3.69 2.00 -12.65
C VAL A 43 -2.58 1.39 -11.81
N GLY A 44 -2.95 0.76 -10.71
CA GLY A 44 -2.01 0.17 -9.77
C GLY A 44 -2.36 -1.28 -9.44
N LEU A 45 -1.43 -1.95 -8.77
CA LEU A 45 -1.45 -3.38 -8.51
C LEU A 45 -1.52 -3.69 -7.02
N PHE A 46 -2.07 -4.87 -6.71
CA PHE A 46 -1.90 -5.59 -5.46
C PHE A 46 -1.67 -7.06 -5.79
N GLU A 47 -0.59 -7.32 -6.50
CA GLU A 47 -0.23 -8.63 -6.99
C GLU A 47 0.17 -9.60 -5.88
N PRO A 48 -0.16 -10.90 -6.01
CA PRO A 48 0.13 -11.90 -4.98
C PRO A 48 1.63 -12.25 -4.86
N ASN A 49 2.41 -11.97 -5.90
CA ASN A 49 3.86 -12.22 -5.94
C ASN A 49 4.61 -10.88 -6.01
N ALA A 50 4.39 -10.04 -5.01
CA ALA A 50 5.10 -8.77 -4.88
C ALA A 50 6.62 -9.00 -4.79
N LYS A 51 7.36 -8.03 -5.29
CA LYS A 51 8.83 -8.05 -5.23
C LYS A 51 9.29 -7.40 -3.93
N ALA A 52 10.04 -8.13 -3.13
CA ALA A 52 10.68 -7.53 -1.97
C ALA A 52 11.64 -6.43 -2.41
N ALA A 53 11.47 -5.24 -1.84
CA ALA A 53 12.40 -4.13 -2.03
C ALA A 53 13.68 -4.37 -1.23
N PHE A 54 14.79 -3.80 -1.69
CA PHE A 54 16.10 -3.88 -1.01
C PHE A 54 16.59 -5.30 -0.71
N ARG A 55 16.30 -6.27 -1.58
CA ARG A 55 16.58 -7.71 -1.40
C ARG A 55 18.00 -8.07 -0.98
N ASN A 56 18.98 -7.25 -1.34
CA ASN A 56 20.39 -7.49 -1.06
C ASN A 56 20.91 -6.69 0.14
N GLN A 57 20.01 -6.17 0.96
CA GLN A 57 20.33 -5.30 2.08
C GLN A 57 19.56 -5.75 3.31
N ASP A 58 20.20 -5.73 4.46
CA ASP A 58 19.56 -6.12 5.73
C ASP A 58 18.51 -5.12 6.19
N ARG A 59 18.55 -3.92 5.63
CA ARG A 59 17.64 -2.81 5.97
C ARG A 59 17.52 -1.81 4.82
N ILE A 60 16.51 -0.97 4.90
CA ILE A 60 16.39 0.20 4.02
C ILE A 60 17.63 1.09 4.20
N PRO A 61 18.30 1.52 3.11
CA PRO A 61 19.43 2.44 3.21
C PRO A 61 19.08 3.71 3.97
N GLU A 62 19.98 4.19 4.83
CA GLU A 62 19.74 5.37 5.66
C GLU A 62 19.60 6.67 4.84
N ASP A 63 20.19 6.70 3.66
CA ASP A 63 20.13 7.80 2.71
C ASP A 63 18.96 7.69 1.70
N PHE A 64 18.17 6.59 1.75
CA PHE A 64 17.02 6.44 0.88
C PHE A 64 15.89 7.40 1.27
N SER A 65 15.62 8.37 0.41
CA SER A 65 14.57 9.36 0.60
C SER A 65 13.96 9.74 -0.75
N PHE A 66 12.64 9.71 -0.83
CA PHE A 66 11.87 10.03 -2.05
C PHE A 66 12.32 9.28 -3.32
N GLY A 67 12.99 8.13 -3.15
CA GLY A 67 13.52 7.32 -4.24
C GLY A 67 12.41 6.53 -4.93
N GLU A 68 12.60 6.33 -6.23
CA GLU A 68 11.80 5.42 -7.05
C GLU A 68 12.69 4.25 -7.47
N PHE A 69 12.09 3.07 -7.66
CA PHE A 69 12.80 1.92 -8.23
C PHE A 69 12.77 1.99 -9.76
N GLN A 70 13.61 1.17 -10.38
CA GLN A 70 13.62 1.03 -11.83
C GLN A 70 12.28 0.47 -12.33
N GLU A 71 11.80 1.01 -13.43
CA GLU A 71 10.61 0.54 -14.12
C GLU A 71 10.71 -0.94 -14.47
N ASN A 72 9.64 -1.70 -14.23
CA ASN A 72 9.55 -3.12 -14.52
C ASN A 72 8.30 -3.43 -15.34
N PHE A 73 8.35 -3.13 -16.62
CA PHE A 73 7.24 -3.35 -17.54
C PHE A 73 6.91 -4.83 -17.72
N GLU A 74 7.89 -5.72 -17.67
CA GLU A 74 7.66 -7.17 -17.77
C GLU A 74 6.80 -7.67 -16.62
N HIS A 75 7.04 -7.19 -15.39
CA HIS A 75 6.23 -7.50 -14.23
C HIS A 75 4.82 -6.90 -14.32
N PHE A 76 4.71 -5.69 -14.90
CA PHE A 76 3.45 -4.94 -14.96
C PHE A 76 2.54 -5.38 -16.12
N GLU A 77 3.10 -5.89 -17.22
CA GLU A 77 2.40 -6.17 -18.48
C GLU A 77 1.16 -7.07 -18.34
N PRO A 78 1.18 -8.21 -17.61
CA PRO A 78 0.00 -9.07 -17.47
C PRO A 78 -1.19 -8.33 -16.84
N TYR A 79 -0.92 -7.46 -15.89
CA TYR A 79 -1.93 -6.65 -15.18
C TYR A 79 -2.44 -5.52 -16.06
N LEU A 80 -1.57 -4.88 -16.84
CA LEU A 80 -1.97 -3.87 -17.82
C LEU A 80 -2.88 -4.49 -18.89
N SER A 81 -2.58 -5.70 -19.34
CA SER A 81 -3.43 -6.46 -20.26
C SER A 81 -4.81 -6.72 -19.65
N ALA A 82 -4.89 -7.12 -18.40
CA ALA A 82 -6.15 -7.31 -17.67
C ALA A 82 -6.92 -5.98 -17.50
N ALA A 83 -6.21 -4.89 -17.14
CA ALA A 83 -6.79 -3.55 -17.03
C ALA A 83 -7.37 -3.07 -18.38
N THR A 84 -6.69 -3.33 -19.47
CA THR A 84 -7.12 -2.98 -20.83
C THR A 84 -8.38 -3.75 -21.26
N LYS A 85 -8.53 -5.01 -20.84
CA LYS A 85 -9.77 -5.77 -21.05
C LYS A 85 -10.93 -5.17 -20.25
N ARG A 86 -10.68 -4.66 -19.07
CA ARG A 86 -11.67 -4.01 -18.20
C ARG A 86 -12.04 -2.62 -18.70
N ILE A 87 -11.07 -1.86 -19.17
CA ILE A 87 -11.21 -0.46 -19.65
C ILE A 87 -10.54 -0.37 -21.03
N PRO A 88 -11.27 -0.65 -22.13
CA PRO A 88 -10.68 -0.71 -23.47
C PRO A 88 -10.01 0.57 -23.97
N SER A 89 -10.36 1.73 -23.41
CA SER A 89 -9.69 3.00 -23.72
C SER A 89 -8.21 3.02 -23.36
N LEU A 90 -7.78 2.19 -22.38
CA LEU A 90 -6.37 2.05 -22.02
C LEU A 90 -5.50 1.53 -23.18
N ALA A 91 -6.06 0.76 -24.11
CA ALA A 91 -5.33 0.30 -25.30
C ALA A 91 -4.92 1.43 -26.27
N LYS A 92 -5.54 2.60 -26.14
CA LYS A 92 -5.39 3.72 -27.08
C LYS A 92 -4.65 4.92 -26.46
N VAL A 93 -4.25 4.83 -25.21
CA VAL A 93 -3.63 5.91 -24.47
C VAL A 93 -2.20 5.55 -24.07
N GLY A 94 -1.30 6.52 -24.12
CA GLY A 94 0.09 6.36 -23.68
C GLY A 94 0.22 6.33 -22.16
N ILE A 95 1.34 5.80 -21.68
CA ILE A 95 1.75 5.89 -20.28
C ILE A 95 2.56 7.17 -20.11
N ARG A 96 2.09 8.07 -19.27
CA ARG A 96 2.78 9.32 -18.94
C ARG A 96 3.86 9.10 -17.88
N LYS A 97 3.58 8.27 -16.91
CA LYS A 97 4.52 7.93 -15.83
C LYS A 97 4.32 6.49 -15.40
N PHE A 98 5.43 5.78 -15.27
CA PHE A 98 5.52 4.54 -14.51
C PHE A 98 6.11 4.89 -13.14
N PHE A 99 5.49 4.42 -12.09
CA PHE A 99 5.97 4.62 -10.74
C PHE A 99 6.22 3.28 -10.05
N SER A 100 7.35 3.17 -9.38
CA SER A 100 7.66 2.05 -8.50
C SER A 100 8.39 2.57 -7.28
N GLY A 101 7.85 2.31 -6.11
CA GLY A 101 8.43 2.73 -4.83
C GLY A 101 8.22 1.70 -3.74
N PRO A 102 8.93 1.82 -2.61
CA PRO A 102 8.73 0.91 -1.50
C PRO A 102 7.40 1.20 -0.79
N GLU A 103 6.66 0.14 -0.53
CA GLU A 103 5.47 0.16 0.32
C GLU A 103 5.67 -0.80 1.49
N SER A 104 5.15 -0.48 2.66
CA SER A 104 5.34 -1.31 3.85
C SER A 104 4.22 -2.32 4.02
N PHE A 105 4.60 -3.59 4.12
CA PHE A 105 3.70 -4.69 4.38
C PHE A 105 4.03 -5.41 5.68
N THR A 106 2.99 -5.93 6.32
CA THR A 106 3.09 -6.84 7.45
C THR A 106 2.93 -8.27 6.97
N THR A 107 3.42 -9.23 7.71
CA THR A 107 3.36 -10.66 7.34
C THR A 107 1.96 -11.24 7.36
N ASP A 108 1.06 -10.66 8.14
CA ASP A 108 -0.33 -11.09 8.31
C ASP A 108 -1.34 -10.19 7.60
N THR A 109 -0.86 -9.18 6.85
CA THR A 109 -1.67 -8.18 6.14
C THR A 109 -2.54 -7.29 7.03
N ASN A 110 -2.35 -7.31 8.34
CA ASN A 110 -3.00 -6.42 9.29
C ASN A 110 -2.08 -5.26 9.67
N CYS A 111 -2.63 -4.09 9.92
CA CYS A 111 -1.83 -2.98 10.45
C CYS A 111 -1.42 -3.23 11.91
N LEU A 112 -0.39 -2.54 12.36
CA LEU A 112 0.11 -2.63 13.73
C LEU A 112 -0.34 -1.42 14.52
N LEU A 113 -1.11 -1.64 15.57
CA LEU A 113 -1.59 -0.62 16.50
C LEU A 113 -1.20 -0.97 17.93
N GLY A 114 -1.01 0.05 18.76
CA GLY A 114 -0.94 -0.10 20.20
C GLY A 114 0.38 0.28 20.84
N GLU A 115 0.45 0.11 22.13
CA GLU A 115 1.65 0.39 22.92
C GLU A 115 2.69 -0.72 22.72
N ALA A 116 3.91 -0.31 22.36
CA ALA A 116 5.02 -1.24 22.20
C ALA A 116 5.38 -1.91 23.54
N PRO A 117 5.48 -3.25 23.60
CA PRO A 117 5.70 -3.95 24.87
C PRO A 117 7.06 -3.63 25.51
N GLU A 118 8.06 -3.22 24.71
CA GLU A 118 9.41 -2.92 25.18
C GLU A 118 9.58 -1.49 25.70
N VAL A 119 8.69 -0.56 25.30
CA VAL A 119 8.87 0.88 25.60
C VAL A 119 7.55 1.50 26.05
N LYS A 120 7.43 1.71 27.35
CA LYS A 120 6.25 2.34 27.94
C LYS A 120 5.94 3.72 27.32
N ASN A 121 4.66 3.98 27.06
CA ASN A 121 4.15 5.19 26.43
C ASN A 121 4.64 5.42 24.99
N PHE A 122 5.19 4.40 24.34
CA PHE A 122 5.52 4.43 22.92
C PHE A 122 4.43 3.70 22.13
N PHE A 123 3.63 4.46 21.40
CA PHE A 123 2.53 3.91 20.61
C PHE A 123 2.91 3.77 19.15
N VAL A 124 2.53 2.65 18.56
CA VAL A 124 2.77 2.30 17.17
C VAL A 124 1.45 2.39 16.41
N CYS A 125 1.50 2.96 15.21
CA CYS A 125 0.39 3.04 14.28
C CYS A 125 0.96 2.99 12.85
N CYS A 126 1.22 1.79 12.32
CA CYS A 126 1.94 1.60 11.06
C CYS A 126 1.56 0.30 10.35
N GLY A 127 2.23 0.01 9.22
CA GLY A 127 2.03 -1.23 8.47
C GLY A 127 0.64 -1.35 7.83
N PHE A 128 0.14 -0.29 7.22
CA PHE A 128 -1.21 -0.24 6.67
C PHE A 128 -1.38 -0.94 5.33
N ASN A 129 -0.36 -1.61 4.82
CA ASN A 129 -0.46 -2.45 3.63
C ASN A 129 -1.13 -1.72 2.44
N SER A 130 -0.65 -0.51 2.15
CA SER A 130 -1.15 0.39 1.07
C SER A 130 -2.59 0.92 1.22
N ILE A 131 -3.27 0.65 2.34
CA ILE A 131 -4.62 1.17 2.61
C ILE A 131 -4.66 2.23 3.71
N GLY A 132 -3.50 2.84 4.03
CA GLY A 132 -3.34 3.79 5.14
C GLY A 132 -4.27 5.00 5.04
N ILE A 133 -4.46 5.57 3.85
CA ILE A 133 -5.31 6.76 3.67
C ILE A 133 -6.76 6.48 4.09
N VAL A 134 -7.32 5.35 3.69
CA VAL A 134 -8.71 5.00 4.00
C VAL A 134 -8.89 4.58 5.45
N THR A 135 -7.86 4.04 6.10
CA THR A 135 -7.91 3.52 7.48
C THR A 135 -7.43 4.54 8.53
N ALA A 136 -6.69 5.58 8.12
CA ALA A 136 -6.05 6.55 9.02
C ALA A 136 -7.01 7.20 10.03
N GLY A 137 -8.23 7.54 9.61
CA GLY A 137 -9.23 8.17 10.51
C GLY A 137 -9.62 7.25 11.66
N GLY A 138 -9.90 5.98 11.37
CA GLY A 138 -10.25 4.97 12.37
C GLY A 138 -9.07 4.63 13.28
N ALA A 139 -7.92 4.34 12.70
CA ALA A 139 -6.71 4.02 13.44
C ALA A 139 -6.26 5.16 14.35
N GLY A 140 -6.30 6.40 13.85
CA GLY A 140 -5.96 7.59 14.64
C GLY A 140 -6.90 7.80 15.82
N ARG A 141 -8.23 7.64 15.63
CA ARG A 141 -9.20 7.72 16.72
C ARG A 141 -8.92 6.67 17.79
N ILE A 142 -8.77 5.43 17.40
CA ILE A 142 -8.52 4.30 18.32
C ILE A 142 -7.22 4.53 19.10
N THR A 143 -6.15 4.92 18.43
CA THR A 143 -4.86 5.18 19.08
C THR A 143 -4.95 6.34 20.06
N ALA A 144 -5.63 7.43 19.70
CA ALA A 144 -5.83 8.59 20.59
C ALA A 144 -6.68 8.23 21.82
N ASP A 145 -7.74 7.46 21.64
CA ASP A 145 -8.55 6.95 22.75
C ASP A 145 -7.72 6.04 23.68
N TRP A 146 -6.93 5.15 23.12
CA TRP A 146 -6.04 4.28 23.90
C TRP A 146 -5.04 5.07 24.72
N MET A 147 -4.35 6.04 24.10
CA MET A 147 -3.39 6.91 24.78
C MET A 147 -4.01 7.72 25.91
N SER A 148 -5.22 8.22 25.71
CA SER A 148 -5.89 9.11 26.69
C SER A 148 -6.58 8.35 27.83
N LYS A 149 -7.15 7.18 27.55
CA LYS A 149 -7.93 6.38 28.51
C LYS A 149 -7.13 5.25 29.17
N GLY A 150 -5.98 4.88 28.59
CA GLY A 150 -5.16 3.76 29.02
C GLY A 150 -5.69 2.39 28.58
N PHE A 151 -6.79 2.33 27.86
CA PHE A 151 -7.36 1.10 27.31
C PHE A 151 -8.14 1.39 26.03
N VAL A 152 -8.42 0.36 25.28
CA VAL A 152 -9.26 0.40 24.08
C VAL A 152 -10.53 -0.41 24.31
N GLN A 153 -11.65 0.07 23.74
CA GLN A 153 -12.96 -0.59 23.87
C GLN A 153 -13.19 -1.63 22.76
N GLU A 154 -12.59 -1.40 21.60
CA GLU A 154 -12.70 -2.27 20.45
C GLU A 154 -11.81 -3.52 20.62
N ASP A 155 -12.25 -4.65 20.06
CA ASP A 155 -11.40 -5.82 19.92
C ASP A 155 -10.35 -5.61 18.84
N LEU A 156 -9.12 -5.38 19.26
CA LEU A 156 -7.98 -5.14 18.39
C LEU A 156 -6.99 -6.29 18.35
N PHE A 157 -7.35 -7.47 18.82
CA PHE A 157 -6.42 -8.59 18.96
C PHE A 157 -5.59 -8.84 17.70
N SER A 158 -6.21 -8.79 16.51
CA SER A 158 -5.50 -8.99 15.23
C SER A 158 -4.64 -7.82 14.79
N LEU A 159 -4.77 -6.65 15.40
CA LEU A 159 -4.04 -5.43 15.05
C LEU A 159 -3.00 -5.03 16.12
N ASP A 160 -3.08 -5.67 17.29
CA ASP A 160 -2.24 -5.32 18.44
C ASP A 160 -0.79 -5.72 18.18
N ILE A 161 0.13 -4.74 18.28
CA ILE A 161 1.56 -5.00 18.09
C ILE A 161 2.10 -6.09 19.04
N ARG A 162 1.46 -6.30 20.18
CA ARG A 162 1.80 -7.36 21.15
C ARG A 162 1.54 -8.78 20.63
N SER A 163 0.80 -8.92 19.52
CA SER A 163 0.64 -10.23 18.84
C SER A 163 1.95 -10.72 18.19
N PHE A 164 2.92 -9.84 17.99
CA PHE A 164 4.24 -10.16 17.44
C PHE A 164 5.25 -10.37 18.57
N GLU A 165 5.48 -11.61 18.93
CA GLU A 165 6.47 -12.02 19.93
C GLU A 165 7.91 -11.93 19.39
N LYS A 166 8.91 -11.84 20.30
CA LYS A 166 10.33 -11.73 19.91
C LYS A 166 10.84 -12.84 19.01
N PHE A 167 10.28 -14.04 19.12
CA PHE A 167 10.70 -15.17 18.27
C PHE A 167 10.27 -15.02 16.80
N HIS A 168 9.34 -14.12 16.47
CA HIS A 168 8.98 -13.82 15.10
C HIS A 168 10.05 -12.97 14.36
N SER A 169 11.08 -12.51 15.07
CA SER A 169 12.14 -11.66 14.50
C SER A 169 13.44 -12.42 14.21
N SER A 170 13.46 -13.73 14.41
CA SER A 170 14.63 -14.61 14.18
C SER A 170 14.63 -15.25 12.81
#